data_7bc82bc9eeab9175c33da14585baa0ca
#
_entry.id   7bc82bc9eeab9175c33da14585baa0ca
#
_cell.length_a   1.000
_cell.length_b   1.000
_cell.length_c   1.000
_cell.angle_alpha   90.00
_cell.angle_beta   90.00
_cell.angle_gamma   90.00
#
_symmetry.space_group_name_H-M   'P 1'
#
loop_
_entity.id
_entity.type
_entity.pdbx_description
1 polymer ?
#
loop_
_entity_poly.entity_id
_entity_poly.type
_entity_poly.pdbx_seq_one_letter_code
_entity_poly.pdbx_strand_id
1 'polypeptide(L)'
;NNSKVRFEKKAQYRVDKPDYSERAVTEALVNALIHRDYLVMGSEVHIDMYDDRLEIYSPGGMYRGKPIQECGLDEIDSVRRNPVIADLFHRMKFMERRGSGIRKILNETAKLPGYTEELKPTFHSTHSSFFVTLKNINYSSQSLSDQDSDQDTDHVMTKMILEFCAEPKSKREICEHLGFKNLTYFTGIYLNPLLESKKLLRTIPDKPSSKNQKYVRA
;
A
#
# COMPACT_ATOMS: atom_id res chain seq x y z
N ASN A 1 13.34 4.47 -7.63
CA ASN A 1 12.54 5.71 -7.55
C ASN A 1 11.21 5.53 -8.27
N ASN A 2 10.26 4.87 -7.60
CA ASN A 2 8.90 4.73 -8.13
C ASN A 2 7.96 5.86 -7.66
N SER A 3 8.44 6.75 -6.78
CA SER A 3 7.68 7.92 -6.33
C SER A 3 7.73 9.00 -7.43
N LYS A 4 6.56 9.37 -7.94
CA LYS A 4 6.42 10.53 -8.83
C LYS A 4 6.59 11.79 -7.98
N VAL A 5 7.75 12.45 -8.08
CA VAL A 5 7.93 13.75 -7.42
C VAL A 5 7.10 14.78 -8.16
N ARG A 6 5.99 15.17 -7.58
CA ARG A 6 5.18 16.29 -8.05
C ARG A 6 5.86 17.59 -7.68
N PHE A 7 5.60 18.62 -8.43
CA PHE A 7 6.15 19.95 -8.13
C PHE A 7 5.14 21.05 -8.45
N GLU A 8 5.21 22.11 -7.66
CA GLU A 8 4.48 23.34 -7.89
C GLU A 8 5.48 24.41 -8.33
N LYS A 9 5.23 25.03 -9.49
CA LYS A 9 6.03 26.18 -9.95
C LYS A 9 5.50 27.44 -9.28
N LYS A 10 6.31 28.09 -8.44
CA LYS A 10 6.09 29.45 -7.98
C LYS A 10 6.87 30.42 -8.86
N ALA A 11 6.54 31.71 -8.80
CA ALA A 11 7.12 32.73 -9.69
C ALA A 11 8.66 32.76 -9.72
N GLN A 12 9.33 32.36 -8.63
CA GLN A 12 10.78 32.43 -8.49
C GLN A 12 11.45 31.08 -8.17
N TYR A 13 10.70 30.00 -7.83
CA TYR A 13 11.25 28.72 -7.46
C TYR A 13 10.25 27.56 -7.66
N ARG A 14 10.78 26.35 -7.68
CA ARG A 14 10.04 25.11 -7.72
C ARG A 14 9.92 24.54 -6.31
N VAL A 15 8.74 24.08 -5.93
CA VAL A 15 8.50 23.35 -4.69
C VAL A 15 8.22 21.91 -5.07
N ASP A 16 9.10 21.00 -4.64
CA ASP A 16 8.87 19.56 -4.81
C ASP A 16 7.87 19.08 -3.76
N LYS A 17 6.90 18.27 -4.19
CA LYS A 17 5.86 17.65 -3.36
C LYS A 17 6.03 16.13 -3.43
N PRO A 18 6.94 15.54 -2.66
CA PRO A 18 7.11 14.09 -2.64
C PRO A 18 5.90 13.42 -1.98
N ASP A 19 5.58 12.21 -2.46
CA ASP A 19 4.48 11.41 -1.90
C ASP A 19 4.78 10.93 -0.48
N TYR A 20 6.05 10.70 -0.18
CA TYR A 20 6.56 10.23 1.10
C TYR A 20 7.82 10.99 1.51
N SER A 21 8.05 11.14 2.82
CA SER A 21 9.33 11.66 3.31
C SER A 21 10.42 10.61 3.14
N GLU A 22 11.47 10.93 2.38
CA GLU A 22 12.63 10.04 2.18
C GLU A 22 13.24 9.60 3.52
N ARG A 23 13.34 10.54 4.48
CA ARG A 23 13.85 10.25 5.82
C ARG A 23 12.94 9.32 6.60
N ALA A 24 11.62 9.49 6.50
CA ALA A 24 10.66 8.61 7.16
C ALA A 24 10.72 7.19 6.59
N VAL A 25 10.77 7.05 5.27
CA VAL A 25 10.91 5.76 4.59
C VAL A 25 12.23 5.08 4.98
N THR A 26 13.35 5.80 4.92
CA THR A 26 14.66 5.26 5.31
C THR A 26 14.67 4.79 6.76
N GLU A 27 14.13 5.57 7.69
CA GLU A 27 14.04 5.21 9.10
C GLU A 27 13.17 3.96 9.31
N ALA A 28 12.03 3.88 8.61
CA ALA A 28 11.14 2.71 8.70
C ALA A 28 11.81 1.43 8.16
N LEU A 29 12.56 1.53 7.05
CA LEU A 29 13.32 0.42 6.46
C LEU A 29 14.45 -0.06 7.38
N VAL A 30 15.22 0.88 7.91
CA VAL A 30 16.31 0.56 8.84
C VAL A 30 15.75 -0.12 10.10
N ASN A 31 14.65 0.38 10.64
CA ASN A 31 13.98 -0.23 11.78
C ASN A 31 13.46 -1.64 11.45
N ALA A 32 12.87 -1.84 10.28
CA ALA A 32 12.39 -3.15 9.84
C ALA A 32 13.53 -4.19 9.79
N LEU A 33 14.73 -3.79 9.35
CA LEU A 33 15.92 -4.67 9.28
C LEU A 33 16.56 -4.90 10.66
N ILE A 34 16.67 -3.85 11.50
CA ILE A 34 17.30 -3.95 12.82
C ILE A 34 16.43 -4.75 13.80
N HIS A 35 15.12 -4.62 13.69
CA HIS A 35 14.18 -5.28 14.59
C HIS A 35 13.60 -6.58 14.04
N ARG A 36 13.96 -6.98 12.82
CA ARG A 36 13.56 -8.26 12.22
C ARG A 36 13.93 -9.42 13.17
N ASP A 37 13.04 -10.38 13.28
CA ASP A 37 13.35 -11.65 13.88
C ASP A 37 14.02 -12.58 12.85
N TYR A 38 15.34 -12.69 12.94
CA TYR A 38 16.14 -13.50 12.00
C TYR A 38 16.04 -15.00 12.29
N LEU A 39 15.40 -15.41 13.39
CA LEU A 39 15.14 -16.83 13.69
C LEU A 39 13.90 -17.34 12.94
N VAL A 40 13.05 -16.45 12.42
CA VAL A 40 11.92 -16.81 11.59
C VAL A 40 12.43 -17.16 10.19
N MET A 41 12.55 -18.47 9.94
CA MET A 41 12.99 -18.99 8.64
C MET A 41 11.88 -18.85 7.60
N GLY A 42 12.26 -18.56 6.35
CA GLY A 42 11.32 -18.47 5.23
C GLY A 42 10.43 -17.22 5.19
N SER A 43 10.71 -16.24 6.04
CA SER A 43 10.04 -14.93 6.01
C SER A 43 11.04 -13.82 5.71
N GLU A 44 10.59 -12.75 5.10
CA GLU A 44 11.44 -11.62 4.69
C GLU A 44 10.80 -10.27 5.05
N VAL A 45 11.56 -9.19 4.96
CA VAL A 45 11.02 -7.82 5.04
C VAL A 45 10.39 -7.50 3.70
N HIS A 46 9.13 -7.08 3.70
CA HIS A 46 8.39 -6.68 2.51
C HIS A 46 8.17 -5.18 2.47
N ILE A 47 8.13 -4.64 1.28
CA ILE A 47 7.74 -3.26 1.01
C ILE A 47 6.69 -3.32 -0.09
N ASP A 48 5.46 -3.02 0.27
CA ASP A 48 4.33 -3.00 -0.63
C ASP A 48 3.93 -1.57 -0.90
N MET A 49 3.97 -1.17 -2.17
CA MET A 49 3.59 0.17 -2.61
C MET A 49 2.24 0.11 -3.29
N TYR A 50 1.28 0.81 -2.71
CA TYR A 50 -0.06 1.06 -3.24
C TYR A 50 -0.16 2.51 -3.72
N ASP A 51 -1.22 2.86 -4.41
CA ASP A 51 -1.44 4.22 -4.87
C ASP A 51 -1.63 5.20 -3.69
N ASP A 52 -2.31 4.74 -2.64
CA ASP A 52 -2.67 5.53 -1.46
C ASP A 52 -1.67 5.42 -0.30
N ARG A 53 -0.77 4.42 -0.30
CA ARG A 53 0.12 4.15 0.83
C ARG A 53 1.33 3.29 0.48
N LEU A 54 2.31 3.33 1.36
CA LEU A 54 3.46 2.43 1.43
C LEU A 54 3.36 1.62 2.72
N GLU A 55 3.43 0.30 2.62
CA GLU A 55 3.47 -0.61 3.76
C GLU A 55 4.84 -1.27 3.86
N ILE A 56 5.40 -1.30 5.05
CA ILE A 56 6.66 -1.97 5.36
C ILE A 56 6.37 -3.01 6.44
N TYR A 57 6.59 -4.25 6.08
CA TYR A 57 6.41 -5.41 6.95
C TYR A 57 7.77 -5.94 7.40
N SER A 58 7.85 -6.37 8.66
CA SER A 58 9.00 -7.08 9.22
C SER A 58 8.55 -8.28 10.04
N PRO A 59 9.17 -9.46 9.87
CA PRO A 59 8.97 -10.60 10.75
C PRO A 59 9.42 -10.30 12.18
N GLY A 60 8.61 -10.71 13.15
CA GLY A 60 8.81 -10.48 14.56
C GLY A 60 8.02 -9.28 15.09
N GLY A 61 7.19 -9.53 16.10
CA GLY A 61 6.46 -8.47 16.81
C GLY A 61 7.36 -7.60 17.67
N MET A 62 6.77 -6.87 18.61
CA MET A 62 7.54 -6.12 19.60
C MET A 62 8.50 -7.05 20.36
N TYR A 63 9.76 -6.65 20.46
CA TYR A 63 10.80 -7.48 21.11
C TYR A 63 10.52 -7.71 22.60
N ARG A 64 9.92 -6.73 23.25
CA ARG A 64 9.44 -6.80 24.65
C ARG A 64 8.17 -5.96 24.79
N GLY A 65 7.32 -6.34 25.74
CA GLY A 65 6.17 -5.54 26.13
C GLY A 65 4.90 -5.83 25.35
N LYS A 66 4.05 -4.84 25.30
CA LYS A 66 2.73 -4.87 24.67
C LYS A 66 2.83 -4.62 23.16
N PRO A 67 1.80 -4.97 22.38
CA PRO A 67 1.69 -4.53 20.99
C PRO A 67 1.84 -3.01 20.86
N ILE A 68 2.46 -2.56 19.76
CA ILE A 68 2.76 -1.13 19.53
C ILE A 68 1.52 -0.23 19.62
N GLN A 69 0.39 -0.71 19.18
CA GLN A 69 -0.89 -0.01 19.20
C GLN A 69 -1.46 0.20 20.61
N GLU A 70 -0.96 -0.52 21.59
CA GLU A 70 -1.33 -0.39 23.01
C GLU A 70 -0.32 0.43 23.82
N CYS A 71 0.76 0.88 23.18
CA CYS A 71 1.83 1.64 23.81
C CYS A 71 1.66 3.14 23.54
N GLY A 72 1.87 3.97 24.57
CA GLY A 72 2.15 5.38 24.35
C GLY A 72 3.50 5.57 23.65
N LEU A 73 3.64 6.59 22.79
CA LEU A 73 4.91 6.86 22.11
C LEU A 73 6.10 7.05 23.04
N ASP A 74 5.83 7.44 24.30
CA ASP A 74 6.84 7.66 25.36
C ASP A 74 7.16 6.38 26.12
N GLU A 75 6.35 5.33 25.97
CA GLU A 75 6.49 4.05 26.65
C GLU A 75 7.25 3.02 25.79
N ILE A 76 7.60 3.38 24.56
CA ILE A 76 8.29 2.47 23.65
C ILE A 76 9.78 2.41 24.00
N ASP A 77 10.18 1.29 24.57
CA ASP A 77 11.57 1.02 24.91
C ASP A 77 12.45 0.94 23.65
N SER A 78 13.61 1.61 23.73
CA SER A 78 14.63 1.52 22.69
C SER A 78 15.49 0.26 22.84
N VAL A 79 14.88 -0.90 22.71
CA VAL A 79 15.58 -2.19 22.81
C VAL A 79 15.86 -2.73 21.40
N ARG A 80 17.14 -2.97 21.11
CA ARG A 80 17.58 -3.49 19.80
C ARG A 80 17.51 -5.01 19.81
N ARG A 81 16.73 -5.61 18.93
CA ARG A 81 16.72 -7.07 18.75
C ARG A 81 18.05 -7.56 18.19
N ASN A 82 18.63 -6.83 17.23
CA ASN A 82 19.88 -7.20 16.53
C ASN A 82 20.95 -6.12 16.73
N PRO A 83 21.67 -6.09 17.87
CA PRO A 83 22.60 -5.01 18.20
C PRO A 83 23.77 -4.91 17.23
N VAL A 84 24.26 -6.02 16.67
CA VAL A 84 25.36 -6.03 15.70
C VAL A 84 24.94 -5.36 14.38
N ILE A 85 23.74 -5.66 13.89
CA ILE A 85 23.18 -5.04 12.69
C ILE A 85 22.94 -3.55 12.93
N ALA A 86 22.40 -3.21 14.12
CA ALA A 86 22.19 -1.81 14.50
C ALA A 86 23.51 -1.01 14.55
N ASP A 87 24.61 -1.61 15.08
CA ASP A 87 25.92 -0.94 15.09
C ASP A 87 26.47 -0.74 13.68
N LEU A 88 26.26 -1.70 12.77
CA LEU A 88 26.63 -1.57 11.36
C LEU A 88 25.90 -0.39 10.69
N PHE A 89 24.58 -0.31 10.81
CA PHE A 89 23.78 0.78 10.26
C PHE A 89 24.15 2.14 10.87
N HIS A 90 24.49 2.17 12.16
CA HIS A 90 24.98 3.37 12.80
C HIS A 90 26.34 3.84 12.22
N ARG A 91 27.29 2.93 12.03
CA ARG A 91 28.61 3.25 11.39
C ARG A 91 28.44 3.75 9.95
N MET A 92 27.46 3.19 9.24
CA MET A 92 27.09 3.63 7.88
C MET A 92 26.29 4.94 7.86
N LYS A 93 25.99 5.54 9.02
CA LYS A 93 25.23 6.80 9.19
C LYS A 93 23.76 6.71 8.73
N PHE A 94 23.19 5.53 8.64
CA PHE A 94 21.78 5.34 8.33
C PHE A 94 20.88 5.50 9.55
N MET A 95 21.42 5.44 10.77
CA MET A 95 20.65 5.62 11.99
C MET A 95 21.42 6.36 13.08
N GLU A 96 20.68 6.95 14.00
CA GLU A 96 21.18 7.54 15.23
C GLU A 96 21.07 6.55 16.39
N ARG A 97 21.93 6.68 17.42
CA ARG A 97 21.95 5.76 18.57
C ARG A 97 20.77 5.92 19.53
N ARG A 98 20.03 7.01 19.45
CA ARG A 98 18.90 7.32 20.35
C ARG A 98 17.62 6.72 19.79
N GLY A 99 16.83 6.03 20.60
CA GLY A 99 15.57 5.35 20.25
C GLY A 99 14.42 6.28 19.83
N SER A 100 14.68 7.11 18.84
CA SER A 100 13.75 8.12 18.33
C SER A 100 13.09 7.72 17.00
N GLY A 101 13.28 6.48 16.53
CA GLY A 101 12.90 6.06 15.18
C GLY A 101 11.44 6.32 14.83
N ILE A 102 10.51 5.89 15.71
CA ILE A 102 9.06 6.10 15.47
C ILE A 102 8.72 7.58 15.47
N ARG A 103 9.23 8.34 16.45
CA ARG A 103 9.02 9.80 16.51
C ARG A 103 9.59 10.50 15.28
N LYS A 104 10.73 10.03 14.79
CA LYS A 104 11.36 10.58 13.59
C LYS A 104 10.51 10.32 12.35
N ILE A 105 9.96 9.12 12.18
CA ILE A 105 9.02 8.79 11.09
C ILE A 105 7.82 9.75 11.14
N LEU A 106 7.19 9.94 12.30
CA LEU A 106 6.06 10.84 12.49
C LEU A 106 6.43 12.30 12.16
N ASN A 107 7.53 12.80 12.74
CA ASN A 107 7.95 14.18 12.60
C ASN A 107 8.39 14.52 11.16
N GLU A 108 9.11 13.61 10.49
CA GLU A 108 9.54 13.84 9.11
C GLU A 108 8.38 13.76 8.11
N THR A 109 7.37 12.93 8.38
CA THR A 109 6.13 12.91 7.59
C THR A 109 5.33 14.20 7.81
N ALA A 110 5.22 14.68 9.04
CA ALA A 110 4.48 15.90 9.37
C ALA A 110 5.08 17.18 8.74
N LYS A 111 6.33 17.16 8.31
CA LYS A 111 6.96 18.27 7.60
C LYS A 111 6.59 18.38 6.11
N LEU A 112 5.95 17.36 5.55
CA LEU A 112 5.62 17.34 4.14
C LEU A 112 4.54 18.37 3.80
N PRO A 113 4.67 19.10 2.68
CA PRO A 113 3.62 19.98 2.20
C PRO A 113 2.33 19.20 1.90
N GLY A 114 1.24 19.60 2.51
CA GLY A 114 -0.06 18.93 2.36
C GLY A 114 -0.35 17.86 3.42
N TYR A 115 0.53 17.68 4.42
CA TYR A 115 0.26 16.80 5.54
C TYR A 115 -1.00 17.25 6.32
N THR A 116 -1.80 16.26 6.72
CA THR A 116 -2.91 16.38 7.68
C THR A 116 -2.80 15.27 8.71
N GLU A 117 -3.45 15.41 9.88
CA GLU A 117 -3.44 14.36 10.92
C GLU A 117 -4.03 13.02 10.42
N GLU A 118 -4.91 13.06 9.42
CA GLU A 118 -5.46 11.85 8.78
C GLU A 118 -4.40 11.06 8.00
N LEU A 119 -3.33 11.74 7.56
CA LEU A 119 -2.20 11.16 6.82
C LEU A 119 -1.06 10.71 7.74
N LYS A 120 -1.28 10.74 9.05
CA LYS A 120 -0.31 10.31 10.06
C LYS A 120 0.09 8.85 9.82
N PRO A 121 1.40 8.54 9.86
CA PRO A 121 1.88 7.16 9.82
C PRO A 121 1.27 6.31 10.92
N THR A 122 0.92 5.08 10.60
CA THR A 122 0.40 4.12 11.56
C THR A 122 1.35 2.95 11.76
N PHE A 123 1.34 2.40 12.95
CA PHE A 123 2.16 1.28 13.35
C PHE A 123 1.25 0.20 13.92
N HIS A 124 1.49 -1.02 13.51
CA HIS A 124 0.74 -2.17 14.02
C HIS A 124 1.69 -3.33 14.28
N SER A 125 1.52 -4.03 15.38
CA SER A 125 2.26 -5.25 15.64
C SER A 125 1.37 -6.37 16.10
N THR A 126 1.71 -7.57 15.68
CA THR A 126 1.20 -8.83 16.21
C THR A 126 2.28 -9.52 17.04
N HIS A 127 2.02 -10.72 17.51
CA HIS A 127 3.06 -11.52 18.17
C HIS A 127 4.25 -11.83 17.23
N SER A 128 4.00 -12.01 15.93
CA SER A 128 4.99 -12.48 14.95
C SER A 128 5.35 -11.47 13.87
N SER A 129 4.79 -10.26 13.88
CA SER A 129 4.91 -9.31 12.78
C SER A 129 4.86 -7.87 13.24
N PHE A 130 5.54 -6.99 12.50
CA PHE A 130 5.49 -5.55 12.68
C PHE A 130 5.22 -4.86 11.35
N PHE A 131 4.33 -3.89 11.34
CA PHE A 131 3.91 -3.14 10.17
C PHE A 131 4.06 -1.65 10.39
N VAL A 132 4.56 -0.96 9.37
CA VAL A 132 4.56 0.50 9.27
C VAL A 132 3.80 0.87 8.02
N THR A 133 2.78 1.73 8.17
CA THR A 133 2.02 2.26 7.03
C THR A 133 2.26 3.75 6.92
N LEU A 134 2.79 4.19 5.78
CA LEU A 134 2.95 5.59 5.40
C LEU A 134 1.92 5.92 4.33
N LYS A 135 1.04 6.88 4.58
CA LYS A 135 0.04 7.31 3.60
C LYS A 135 0.65 8.25 2.58
N ASN A 136 0.22 8.14 1.32
CA ASN A 136 0.63 9.04 0.26
C ASN A 136 0.01 10.42 0.47
N ILE A 137 0.86 11.43 0.71
CA ILE A 137 0.42 12.80 1.00
C ILE A 137 -0.35 13.43 -0.17
N ASN A 138 -0.06 12.99 -1.38
CA ASN A 138 -0.66 13.56 -2.59
C ASN A 138 -1.84 12.74 -3.13
N TYR A 139 -2.22 11.65 -2.47
CA TYR A 139 -3.27 10.75 -2.97
C TYR A 139 -4.63 11.45 -3.10
N SER A 140 -5.06 12.22 -2.10
CA SER A 140 -6.33 12.97 -2.15
C SER A 140 -6.35 14.08 -3.20
N SER A 141 -5.18 14.66 -3.56
CA SER A 141 -5.09 15.62 -4.67
C SER A 141 -5.08 14.94 -6.03
N GLN A 142 -4.76 13.63 -6.09
CA GLN A 142 -4.98 12.82 -7.30
C GLN A 142 -6.47 12.57 -7.55
N SER A 143 -7.23 12.29 -6.49
CA SER A 143 -8.66 12.01 -6.64
C SER A 143 -9.48 13.21 -7.15
N LEU A 144 -8.97 14.43 -7.06
CA LEU A 144 -9.63 15.63 -7.58
C LEU A 144 -9.17 16.06 -8.98
N SER A 145 -7.95 15.66 -9.39
CA SER A 145 -7.41 15.94 -10.74
C SER A 145 -7.45 14.73 -11.69
N ASP A 146 -7.46 13.51 -11.13
CA ASP A 146 -7.54 12.25 -11.87
C ASP A 146 -8.95 11.64 -11.81
N GLN A 147 -9.91 12.24 -11.08
CA GLN A 147 -11.32 11.86 -11.17
C GLN A 147 -11.90 12.10 -12.55
N ASP A 148 -11.27 12.96 -13.37
CA ASP A 148 -11.60 13.05 -14.81
C ASP A 148 -10.93 11.96 -15.67
N SER A 149 -9.81 11.34 -15.20
CA SER A 149 -9.11 10.32 -15.97
C SER A 149 -9.37 8.88 -15.48
N ASP A 150 -9.54 8.65 -14.18
CA ASP A 150 -9.79 7.31 -13.63
C ASP A 150 -11.29 6.96 -13.66
N GLN A 151 -12.19 7.93 -13.50
CA GLN A 151 -13.61 7.70 -13.79
C GLN A 151 -13.84 7.44 -15.29
N ASP A 152 -13.09 8.09 -16.18
CA ASP A 152 -13.14 7.78 -17.61
C ASP A 152 -12.56 6.39 -17.89
N THR A 153 -11.47 5.98 -17.24
CA THR A 153 -10.87 4.66 -17.46
C THR A 153 -11.72 3.53 -16.87
N ASP A 154 -12.26 3.67 -15.68
CA ASP A 154 -13.18 2.69 -15.08
C ASP A 154 -14.54 2.67 -15.79
N HIS A 155 -15.04 3.83 -16.24
CA HIS A 155 -16.22 3.92 -17.10
C HIS A 155 -15.98 3.30 -18.47
N VAL A 156 -14.82 3.55 -19.08
CA VAL A 156 -14.41 2.95 -20.36
C VAL A 156 -14.24 1.44 -20.21
N MET A 157 -13.54 0.97 -19.18
CA MET A 157 -13.39 -0.48 -18.92
C MET A 157 -14.73 -1.16 -18.63
N THR A 158 -15.57 -0.57 -17.79
CA THR A 158 -16.92 -1.06 -17.54
C THR A 158 -17.72 -1.13 -18.81
N LYS A 159 -17.69 -0.10 -19.64
CA LYS A 159 -18.39 -0.05 -20.94
C LYS A 159 -17.87 -1.13 -21.88
N MET A 160 -16.56 -1.29 -22.02
CA MET A 160 -15.95 -2.34 -22.84
C MET A 160 -16.36 -3.75 -22.38
N ILE A 161 -16.40 -4.00 -21.05
CA ILE A 161 -16.86 -5.27 -20.49
C ILE A 161 -18.33 -5.51 -20.87
N LEU A 162 -19.19 -4.52 -20.68
CA LEU A 162 -20.62 -4.64 -20.95
C LEU A 162 -20.91 -4.79 -22.46
N GLU A 163 -20.16 -4.13 -23.32
CA GLU A 163 -20.26 -4.28 -24.78
C GLU A 163 -19.77 -5.67 -25.22
N PHE A 164 -18.65 -6.15 -24.70
CA PHE A 164 -18.14 -7.49 -25.02
C PHE A 164 -19.03 -8.60 -24.48
N CYS A 165 -19.69 -8.37 -23.35
CA CYS A 165 -20.66 -9.29 -22.73
C CYS A 165 -22.09 -9.11 -23.25
N ALA A 166 -22.33 -8.44 -24.38
CA ALA A 166 -23.61 -8.46 -25.08
C ALA A 166 -24.02 -9.91 -25.46
N GLU A 167 -23.02 -10.75 -25.70
CA GLU A 167 -23.16 -12.21 -25.81
C GLU A 167 -22.50 -12.90 -24.60
N PRO A 168 -22.95 -14.11 -24.22
CA PRO A 168 -22.38 -14.84 -23.08
C PRO A 168 -20.89 -15.17 -23.29
N LYS A 169 -20.01 -14.59 -22.47
CA LYS A 169 -18.55 -14.78 -22.48
C LYS A 169 -18.06 -15.40 -21.17
N SER A 170 -17.03 -16.23 -21.26
CA SER A 170 -16.37 -16.78 -20.09
C SER A 170 -15.48 -15.73 -19.42
N LYS A 171 -15.19 -15.93 -18.13
CA LYS A 171 -14.29 -15.06 -17.38
C LYS A 171 -12.91 -14.90 -18.04
N ARG A 172 -12.42 -15.96 -18.65
CA ARG A 172 -11.11 -15.97 -19.32
C ARG A 172 -11.14 -15.15 -20.61
N GLU A 173 -12.18 -15.32 -21.44
CA GLU A 173 -12.36 -14.55 -22.68
C GLU A 173 -12.44 -13.05 -22.40
N ILE A 174 -13.16 -12.64 -21.33
CA ILE A 174 -13.27 -11.23 -20.94
C ILE A 174 -11.90 -10.69 -20.50
N CYS A 175 -11.19 -11.45 -19.66
CA CYS A 175 -9.87 -11.09 -19.14
C CYS A 175 -8.84 -10.92 -20.27
N GLU A 176 -8.82 -11.85 -21.25
CA GLU A 176 -7.93 -11.84 -22.41
C GLU A 176 -8.27 -10.69 -23.38
N HIS A 177 -9.56 -10.45 -23.64
CA HIS A 177 -10.03 -9.35 -24.50
C HIS A 177 -9.58 -7.98 -23.99
N LEU A 178 -9.55 -7.81 -22.67
CA LEU A 178 -9.13 -6.56 -22.02
C LEU A 178 -7.62 -6.48 -21.74
N GLY A 179 -6.85 -7.50 -22.15
CA GLY A 179 -5.40 -7.53 -22.01
C GLY A 179 -4.89 -7.81 -20.59
N PHE A 180 -5.75 -8.25 -19.67
CA PHE A 180 -5.32 -8.60 -18.31
C PHE A 180 -4.59 -9.94 -18.29
N LYS A 181 -3.42 -9.96 -17.63
CA LYS A 181 -2.63 -11.19 -17.41
C LYS A 181 -3.04 -11.95 -16.15
N ASN A 182 -3.64 -11.27 -15.17
CA ASN A 182 -4.01 -11.84 -13.88
C ASN A 182 -5.54 -11.95 -13.73
N LEU A 183 -6.05 -13.19 -13.86
CA LEU A 183 -7.47 -13.49 -13.78
C LEU A 183 -8.07 -13.21 -12.40
N THR A 184 -7.31 -13.39 -11.33
CA THR A 184 -7.75 -13.15 -9.94
C THR A 184 -7.93 -11.66 -9.70
N TYR A 185 -6.97 -10.85 -10.11
CA TYR A 185 -7.04 -9.39 -10.06
C TYR A 185 -8.24 -8.85 -10.83
N PHE A 186 -8.37 -9.25 -12.11
CA PHE A 186 -9.51 -8.88 -12.96
C PHE A 186 -10.86 -9.24 -12.32
N THR A 187 -10.95 -10.44 -11.73
CA THR A 187 -12.19 -10.91 -11.09
C THR A 187 -12.57 -10.04 -9.89
N GLY A 188 -11.59 -9.69 -9.04
CA GLY A 188 -11.82 -8.88 -7.84
C GLY A 188 -12.22 -7.44 -8.16
N ILE A 189 -11.50 -6.81 -9.07
CA ILE A 189 -11.64 -5.37 -9.35
C ILE A 189 -12.81 -5.06 -10.29
N TYR A 190 -13.06 -5.88 -11.31
CA TYR A 190 -14.04 -5.56 -12.33
C TYR A 190 -15.25 -6.51 -12.34
N LEU A 191 -15.02 -7.82 -12.33
CA LEU A 191 -16.10 -8.76 -12.52
C LEU A 191 -17.07 -8.84 -11.34
N ASN A 192 -16.55 -8.92 -10.11
CA ASN A 192 -17.38 -9.01 -8.90
C ASN A 192 -18.25 -7.77 -8.69
N PRO A 193 -17.72 -6.52 -8.76
CA PRO A 193 -18.54 -5.32 -8.63
C PRO A 193 -19.64 -5.21 -9.68
N LEU A 194 -19.39 -5.66 -10.92
CA LEU A 194 -20.41 -5.66 -11.97
C LEU A 194 -21.52 -6.71 -11.75
N LEU A 195 -21.19 -7.83 -11.10
CA LEU A 195 -22.18 -8.83 -10.67
C LEU A 195 -22.98 -8.36 -9.48
N GLU A 196 -22.35 -7.71 -8.49
CA GLU A 196 -23.00 -7.13 -7.31
C GLU A 196 -23.95 -5.99 -7.69
N SER A 197 -23.54 -5.14 -8.61
CA SER A 197 -24.38 -4.06 -9.16
C SER A 197 -25.43 -4.53 -10.18
N LYS A 198 -25.51 -5.84 -10.43
CA LYS A 198 -26.42 -6.46 -11.40
C LYS A 198 -26.29 -5.93 -12.83
N LYS A 199 -25.17 -5.34 -13.19
CA LYS A 199 -24.86 -4.93 -14.58
C LYS A 199 -24.43 -6.11 -15.44
N LEU A 200 -23.91 -7.18 -14.81
CA LEU A 200 -23.65 -8.48 -15.42
C LEU A 200 -24.44 -9.58 -14.71
N LEU A 201 -24.86 -10.56 -15.48
CA LEU A 201 -25.56 -11.74 -14.97
C LEU A 201 -24.75 -13.01 -15.24
N ARG A 202 -24.90 -13.99 -14.35
CA ARG A 202 -24.37 -15.35 -14.52
C ARG A 202 -25.33 -16.17 -15.36
N THR A 203 -24.83 -16.88 -16.36
CA THR A 203 -25.68 -17.79 -17.16
C THR A 203 -26.09 -19.07 -16.40
N ILE A 204 -25.32 -19.43 -15.36
CA ILE A 204 -25.61 -20.58 -14.48
C ILE A 204 -25.55 -20.07 -13.02
N PRO A 205 -26.57 -19.35 -12.52
CA PRO A 205 -26.54 -18.76 -11.18
C PRO A 205 -26.46 -19.80 -10.06
N ASP A 206 -27.09 -20.96 -10.23
CA ASP A 206 -27.14 -22.05 -9.24
C ASP A 206 -25.79 -22.77 -9.06
N LYS A 207 -24.85 -22.60 -10.01
CA LYS A 207 -23.51 -23.20 -9.96
C LYS A 207 -22.44 -22.15 -10.32
N PRO A 208 -22.15 -21.18 -9.42
CA PRO A 208 -21.22 -20.07 -9.70
C PRO A 208 -19.80 -20.52 -10.07
N SER A 209 -19.36 -21.68 -9.57
CA SER A 209 -18.03 -22.26 -9.80
C SER A 209 -17.98 -23.22 -11.00
N SER A 210 -19.03 -23.31 -11.80
CA SER A 210 -19.06 -24.16 -12.99
C SER A 210 -17.99 -23.76 -14.00
N LYS A 211 -17.29 -24.74 -14.57
CA LYS A 211 -16.32 -24.51 -15.68
C LYS A 211 -16.99 -23.90 -16.92
N ASN A 212 -18.29 -24.12 -17.08
CA ASN A 212 -19.08 -23.59 -18.19
C ASN A 212 -19.78 -22.26 -17.86
N GLN A 213 -19.47 -21.65 -16.70
CA GLN A 213 -20.03 -20.36 -16.32
C GLN A 213 -19.65 -19.29 -17.32
N LYS A 214 -20.64 -18.58 -17.85
CA LYS A 214 -20.47 -17.39 -18.67
C LYS A 214 -21.19 -16.20 -18.03
N TYR A 215 -20.85 -15.03 -18.53
CA TYR A 215 -21.36 -13.76 -18.04
C TYR A 215 -21.95 -13.00 -19.22
N VAL A 216 -23.09 -12.39 -18.99
CA VAL A 216 -23.83 -11.64 -20.01
C VAL A 216 -24.29 -10.31 -19.41
N ARG A 217 -24.38 -9.30 -20.19
CA ARG A 217 -24.94 -7.99 -19.81
C ARG A 217 -26.41 -8.16 -19.39
N ALA A 218 -26.80 -7.48 -18.31
CA ALA A 218 -28.17 -7.45 -17.81
C ALA A 218 -29.12 -6.70 -18.76
#